data_075a29fe1d79e58679ac794f13384112
#
_entry.id   075a29fe1d79e58679ac794f13384112
#
_cell.length_a   1.000
_cell.length_b   1.000
_cell.length_c   1.000
_cell.angle_alpha   90.00
_cell.angle_beta   90.00
_cell.angle_gamma   90.00
#
_symmetry.space_group_name_H-M   'P 1'
#
loop_
_entity.id
_entity.type
_entity.pdbx_description
1 polymer ?
#
loop_
_entity_poly.entity_id
_entity_poly.type
_entity_poly.pdbx_seq_one_letter_code
_entity_poly.pdbx_strand_id
1 'polypeptide(L)'
;MSIRSHEQYALLTDYDTGSAYSEAYHTVFANIRFSWESDSTPQHTLLLATPSPYTEQAGVVANVAIVAAQSGTSTILVDADLRTPSLQQRFSLGKSSGLSELLAEESITPEKVAASLCKTFIPNLRLLGAGDTTRGGASLLLSSKLETIINCLRNLAAEAETSRGLVIFHSPPVLSGADASLISAQVEQTFLTMVAGRTTRVQVKQAQEQLQRSHAKLVGSILLDV
;
A
#
# COMPACT_ATOMS: atom_id res chain seq x y z
N MET A 1 -30.14 -7.83 10.09
CA MET A 1 -29.34 -7.48 8.92
C MET A 1 -28.32 -6.44 9.39
N SER A 2 -27.05 -6.82 9.46
CA SER A 2 -26.05 -6.14 10.31
C SER A 2 -25.49 -4.88 9.63
N ILE A 3 -25.71 -3.72 10.24
CA ILE A 3 -25.12 -2.42 9.83
C ILE A 3 -23.58 -2.43 9.88
N ARG A 4 -22.96 -3.35 10.59
CA ARG A 4 -21.50 -3.46 10.75
C ARG A 4 -20.71 -3.90 9.50
N SER A 5 -21.35 -4.45 8.47
CA SER A 5 -20.63 -4.92 7.27
C SER A 5 -20.30 -3.81 6.27
N HIS A 6 -21.00 -2.68 6.29
CA HIS A 6 -20.73 -1.54 5.39
C HIS A 6 -19.57 -0.65 5.89
N GLU A 7 -19.48 -0.42 7.20
CA GLU A 7 -18.40 0.42 7.77
C GLU A 7 -17.02 -0.21 7.60
N GLN A 8 -16.94 -1.54 7.57
CA GLN A 8 -15.64 -2.26 7.47
C GLN A 8 -14.92 -2.07 6.13
N TYR A 9 -15.64 -1.64 5.08
CA TYR A 9 -15.08 -1.46 3.74
C TYR A 9 -15.27 -0.04 3.20
N ALA A 10 -15.69 0.91 4.04
CA ALA A 10 -15.87 2.29 3.65
C ALA A 10 -14.56 2.90 3.12
N LEU A 11 -14.64 3.61 2.02
CA LEU A 11 -13.56 4.36 1.42
C LEU A 11 -13.78 5.85 1.62
N LEU A 12 -12.74 6.64 1.38
CA LEU A 12 -12.80 8.10 1.50
C LEU A 12 -13.91 8.71 0.64
N THR A 13 -14.23 8.08 -0.49
CA THR A 13 -15.30 8.49 -1.40
C THR A 13 -16.71 8.36 -0.81
N ASP A 14 -16.87 7.64 0.28
CA ASP A 14 -18.14 7.48 0.99
C ASP A 14 -18.40 8.63 2.00
N TYR A 15 -17.43 9.55 2.13
CA TYR A 15 -17.49 10.71 3.03
C TYR A 15 -17.50 12.01 2.26
N ASP A 16 -18.06 13.06 2.86
CA ASP A 16 -18.03 14.39 2.27
C ASP A 16 -16.59 14.89 2.11
N THR A 17 -16.30 15.51 0.98
CA THR A 17 -14.95 16.01 0.64
C THR A 17 -14.43 17.06 1.61
N GLY A 18 -15.31 17.82 2.26
CA GLY A 18 -14.95 18.82 3.29
C GLY A 18 -15.05 18.30 4.73
N SER A 19 -15.23 17.00 4.94
CA SER A 19 -15.27 16.43 6.29
C SER A 19 -13.89 16.44 6.95
N ALA A 20 -13.85 16.52 8.28
CA ALA A 20 -12.60 16.41 9.04
C ALA A 20 -11.84 15.10 8.73
N TYR A 21 -12.60 14.04 8.42
CA TYR A 21 -12.04 12.76 8.01
C TYR A 21 -11.28 12.88 6.68
N SER A 22 -11.89 13.50 5.66
CA SER A 22 -11.25 13.72 4.35
C SER A 22 -10.03 14.64 4.48
N GLU A 23 -10.15 15.73 5.20
CA GLU A 23 -9.06 16.70 5.42
C GLU A 23 -7.86 16.06 6.13
N ALA A 24 -8.08 15.12 7.05
CA ALA A 24 -7.01 14.39 7.70
C ALA A 24 -6.17 13.59 6.70
N TYR A 25 -6.79 12.89 5.73
CA TYR A 25 -6.06 12.15 4.70
C TYR A 25 -5.35 13.07 3.71
N HIS A 26 -5.93 14.21 3.35
CA HIS A 26 -5.24 15.23 2.56
C HIS A 26 -3.98 15.73 3.28
N THR A 27 -4.06 15.96 4.59
CA THR A 27 -2.90 16.36 5.40
C THR A 27 -1.85 15.27 5.45
N VAL A 28 -2.25 14.01 5.65
CA VAL A 28 -1.33 12.86 5.63
C VAL A 28 -0.60 12.78 4.29
N PHE A 29 -1.33 12.84 3.17
CA PHE A 29 -0.72 12.77 1.85
C PHE A 29 0.19 13.97 1.55
N ALA A 30 -0.18 15.18 1.95
CA ALA A 30 0.68 16.36 1.82
C ALA A 30 2.02 16.16 2.54
N ASN A 31 2.01 15.66 3.79
CA ASN A 31 3.21 15.37 4.55
C ASN A 31 4.08 14.26 3.91
N ILE A 32 3.46 13.21 3.38
CA ILE A 32 4.16 12.19 2.59
C ILE A 32 4.83 12.84 1.38
N ARG A 33 4.12 13.69 0.66
CA ARG A 33 4.63 14.38 -0.54
C ARG A 33 5.79 15.33 -0.23
N PHE A 34 5.77 16.03 0.89
CA PHE A 34 6.89 16.89 1.31
C PHE A 34 8.18 16.10 1.55
N SER A 35 8.11 14.83 1.91
CA SER A 35 9.30 13.98 2.06
C SER A 35 10.01 13.69 0.71
N TRP A 36 9.37 13.99 -0.43
CA TRP A 36 9.91 13.80 -1.79
C TRP A 36 10.41 15.09 -2.45
N GLU A 37 10.11 16.27 -1.89
CA GLU A 37 10.38 17.55 -2.57
C GLU A 37 11.87 17.81 -2.78
N SER A 38 12.74 17.17 -2.01
CA SER A 38 14.19 17.21 -2.18
C SER A 38 14.74 16.18 -3.18
N ASP A 39 13.89 15.29 -3.68
CA ASP A 39 14.28 14.23 -4.61
C ASP A 39 13.87 14.59 -6.04
N SER A 40 14.82 14.54 -6.97
CA SER A 40 14.59 14.82 -8.38
C SER A 40 13.88 13.69 -9.13
N THR A 41 13.62 12.56 -8.46
CA THR A 41 12.94 11.41 -9.08
C THR A 41 11.44 11.68 -9.19
N PRO A 42 10.85 11.51 -10.38
CA PRO A 42 9.41 11.72 -10.56
C PRO A 42 8.53 10.56 -10.08
N GLN A 43 9.12 9.43 -9.67
CA GLN A 43 8.40 8.25 -9.23
C GLN A 43 8.85 7.81 -7.85
N HIS A 44 7.89 7.48 -7.01
CA HIS A 44 8.14 7.05 -5.64
C HIS A 44 7.46 5.73 -5.31
N THR A 45 8.10 4.97 -4.43
CA THR A 45 7.54 3.74 -3.86
C THR A 45 7.49 3.86 -2.35
N LEU A 46 6.37 3.56 -1.74
CA LEU A 46 6.23 3.62 -0.30
C LEU A 46 5.46 2.42 0.27
N LEU A 47 5.81 2.05 1.49
CA LEU A 47 5.07 1.12 2.32
C LEU A 47 4.42 1.87 3.48
N LEU A 48 3.11 1.68 3.66
CA LEU A 48 2.41 2.05 4.88
C LEU A 48 2.29 0.81 5.76
N ALA A 49 3.17 0.69 6.75
CA ALA A 49 3.26 -0.48 7.62
C ALA A 49 2.61 -0.19 8.98
N THR A 50 2.08 -1.23 9.63
CA THR A 50 1.53 -1.15 11.00
C THR A 50 2.31 -2.06 11.92
N PRO A 51 2.53 -1.71 13.20
CA PRO A 51 3.18 -2.60 14.15
C PRO A 51 2.39 -3.89 14.38
N SER A 52 1.09 -3.78 14.62
CA SER A 52 0.19 -4.88 14.99
C SER A 52 -1.14 -4.77 14.24
N PRO A 53 -1.91 -5.88 14.15
CA PRO A 53 -3.17 -5.88 13.42
C PRO A 53 -4.19 -4.88 13.98
N TYR A 54 -4.91 -4.20 13.09
CA TYR A 54 -6.15 -3.49 13.41
C TYR A 54 -7.09 -3.52 12.19
N THR A 55 -8.37 -3.38 12.44
CA THR A 55 -9.44 -3.67 11.46
C THR A 55 -9.37 -2.78 10.21
N GLU A 56 -8.99 -1.50 10.37
CA GLU A 56 -9.01 -0.51 9.28
C GLU A 56 -7.67 -0.32 8.56
N GLN A 57 -6.69 -1.18 8.79
CA GLN A 57 -5.36 -1.06 8.21
C GLN A 57 -5.37 -0.87 6.69
N ALA A 58 -6.08 -1.75 5.98
CA ALA A 58 -6.20 -1.68 4.52
C ALA A 58 -6.97 -0.44 4.06
N GLY A 59 -7.97 0.01 4.84
CA GLY A 59 -8.73 1.24 4.58
C GLY A 59 -7.86 2.49 4.61
N VAL A 60 -6.98 2.59 5.60
CA VAL A 60 -6.05 3.73 5.70
C VAL A 60 -5.15 3.80 4.47
N VAL A 61 -4.57 2.66 4.07
CA VAL A 61 -3.70 2.61 2.87
C VAL A 61 -4.48 2.95 1.60
N ALA A 62 -5.71 2.43 1.46
CA ALA A 62 -6.59 2.75 0.35
C ALA A 62 -6.93 4.23 0.28
N ASN A 63 -7.25 4.86 1.41
CA ASN A 63 -7.63 6.27 1.48
C ASN A 63 -6.46 7.20 1.13
N VAL A 64 -5.24 6.88 1.57
CA VAL A 64 -4.03 7.62 1.14
C VAL A 64 -3.84 7.49 -0.38
N ALA A 65 -4.04 6.30 -0.96
CA ALA A 65 -3.95 6.10 -2.40
C ALA A 65 -5.03 6.87 -3.18
N ILE A 66 -6.25 6.95 -2.65
CA ILE A 66 -7.35 7.74 -3.24
C ILE A 66 -6.99 9.22 -3.27
N VAL A 67 -6.52 9.79 -2.15
CA VAL A 67 -6.10 11.21 -2.11
C VAL A 67 -4.96 11.49 -3.06
N ALA A 68 -3.97 10.60 -3.14
CA ALA A 68 -2.86 10.74 -4.08
C ALA A 68 -3.37 10.83 -5.53
N ALA A 69 -4.26 9.91 -5.92
CA ALA A 69 -4.84 9.87 -7.26
C ALA A 69 -5.73 11.10 -7.56
N GLN A 70 -6.56 11.51 -6.60
CA GLN A 70 -7.40 12.72 -6.70
C GLN A 70 -6.57 14.00 -6.82
N SER A 71 -5.36 14.01 -6.25
CA SER A 71 -4.39 15.12 -6.39
C SER A 71 -3.63 15.11 -7.73
N GLY A 72 -4.02 14.26 -8.68
CA GLY A 72 -3.42 14.17 -10.01
C GLY A 72 -2.15 13.32 -10.08
N THR A 73 -1.80 12.57 -9.02
CA THR A 73 -0.67 11.64 -9.05
C THR A 73 -1.11 10.29 -9.66
N SER A 74 -0.38 9.79 -10.66
CA SER A 74 -0.61 8.44 -11.19
C SER A 74 -0.26 7.42 -10.11
N THR A 75 -1.25 6.78 -9.53
CA THR A 75 -1.10 5.95 -8.33
C THR A 75 -1.38 4.48 -8.64
N ILE A 76 -0.48 3.60 -8.21
CA ILE A 76 -0.68 2.16 -8.18
C ILE A 76 -0.70 1.72 -6.72
N LEU A 77 -1.82 1.16 -6.29
CA LEU A 77 -1.96 0.53 -4.98
C LEU A 77 -1.69 -0.97 -5.12
N VAL A 78 -0.88 -1.53 -4.23
CA VAL A 78 -0.49 -2.94 -4.26
C VAL A 78 -0.95 -3.63 -2.98
N ASP A 79 -1.78 -4.67 -3.12
CA ASP A 79 -2.12 -5.55 -2.00
C ASP A 79 -1.05 -6.62 -1.86
N ALA A 80 -0.07 -6.36 -1.00
CA ALA A 80 0.98 -7.31 -0.66
C ALA A 80 0.70 -8.05 0.67
N ASP A 81 -0.52 -7.93 1.22
CA ASP A 81 -1.00 -8.83 2.26
C ASP A 81 -1.49 -10.14 1.62
N LEU A 82 -0.54 -11.04 1.35
CA LEU A 82 -0.83 -12.36 0.80
C LEU A 82 -1.41 -13.33 1.85
N ARG A 83 -1.68 -12.88 3.08
CA ARG A 83 -2.30 -13.70 4.14
C ARG A 83 -3.79 -13.42 4.27
N THR A 84 -4.14 -12.13 4.30
CA THR A 84 -5.53 -11.66 4.48
C THR A 84 -5.83 -10.49 3.53
N PRO A 85 -5.77 -10.73 2.20
CA PRO A 85 -5.98 -9.67 1.22
C PRO A 85 -7.39 -9.10 1.30
N SER A 86 -7.53 -7.80 1.15
CA SER A 86 -8.82 -7.13 1.29
C SER A 86 -9.04 -5.95 0.35
N LEU A 87 -7.99 -5.46 -0.32
CA LEU A 87 -8.10 -4.25 -1.15
C LEU A 87 -9.01 -4.45 -2.37
N GLN A 88 -8.95 -5.62 -3.05
CA GLN A 88 -9.84 -5.89 -4.18
C GLN A 88 -11.32 -5.79 -3.77
N GLN A 89 -11.67 -6.35 -2.61
CA GLN A 89 -13.04 -6.28 -2.09
C GLN A 89 -13.44 -4.84 -1.75
N ARG A 90 -12.55 -4.03 -1.17
CA ARG A 90 -12.81 -2.62 -0.85
C ARG A 90 -13.11 -1.79 -2.10
N PHE A 91 -12.42 -2.07 -3.20
CA PHE A 91 -12.66 -1.40 -4.48
C PHE A 91 -13.74 -2.08 -5.33
N SER A 92 -14.50 -3.03 -4.77
CA SER A 92 -15.55 -3.78 -5.47
C SER A 92 -15.05 -4.46 -6.76
N LEU A 93 -13.78 -4.87 -6.76
CA LEU A 93 -13.16 -5.56 -7.89
C LEU A 93 -13.32 -7.08 -7.73
N GLY A 94 -13.57 -7.75 -8.85
CA GLY A 94 -13.60 -9.21 -8.90
C GLY A 94 -12.23 -9.84 -8.72
N LYS A 95 -12.19 -11.16 -8.59
CA LYS A 95 -10.94 -11.92 -8.59
C LYS A 95 -10.21 -11.73 -9.92
N SER A 96 -8.93 -11.42 -9.85
CA SER A 96 -8.03 -11.27 -11.00
C SER A 96 -6.66 -11.83 -10.64
N SER A 97 -5.82 -12.06 -11.63
CA SER A 97 -4.39 -12.27 -11.41
C SER A 97 -3.81 -11.09 -10.63
N GLY A 98 -2.85 -11.35 -9.77
CA GLY A 98 -2.27 -10.34 -8.90
C GLY A 98 -0.81 -10.61 -8.58
N LEU A 99 -0.37 -10.08 -7.42
CA LEU A 99 1.03 -10.15 -7.00
C LEU A 99 1.52 -11.60 -6.83
N SER A 100 0.67 -12.52 -6.32
CA SER A 100 1.07 -13.93 -6.11
C SER A 100 1.36 -14.65 -7.40
N GLU A 101 0.55 -14.46 -8.44
CA GLU A 101 0.79 -15.05 -9.76
C GLU A 101 2.06 -14.47 -10.39
N LEU A 102 2.25 -13.16 -10.33
CA LEU A 102 3.46 -12.52 -10.84
C LEU A 102 4.73 -13.08 -10.17
N LEU A 103 4.72 -13.25 -8.85
CA LEU A 103 5.84 -13.82 -8.12
C LEU A 103 6.10 -15.30 -8.46
N ALA A 104 5.06 -16.04 -8.86
CA ALA A 104 5.14 -17.44 -9.29
C ALA A 104 5.56 -17.61 -10.76
N GLU A 105 5.46 -16.56 -11.61
CA GLU A 105 5.84 -16.61 -13.03
C GLU A 105 7.34 -16.99 -13.21
N GLU A 106 7.69 -17.63 -14.30
CA GLU A 106 9.11 -17.93 -14.64
C GLU A 106 9.88 -16.65 -14.96
N SER A 107 9.25 -15.72 -15.68
CA SER A 107 9.84 -14.44 -16.07
C SER A 107 8.85 -13.30 -15.91
N ILE A 108 9.32 -12.17 -15.39
CA ILE A 108 8.56 -10.94 -15.24
C ILE A 108 8.85 -10.04 -16.43
N THR A 109 7.77 -9.56 -17.09
CA THR A 109 7.84 -8.53 -18.12
C THR A 109 6.91 -7.37 -17.79
N PRO A 110 7.20 -6.15 -18.27
CA PRO A 110 6.33 -4.99 -18.05
C PRO A 110 4.89 -5.24 -18.51
N GLU A 111 4.69 -5.96 -19.61
CA GLU A 111 3.37 -6.27 -20.17
C GLU A 111 2.56 -7.19 -19.24
N LYS A 112 3.19 -8.19 -18.63
CA LYS A 112 2.55 -9.07 -17.64
C LYS A 112 2.14 -8.30 -16.40
N VAL A 113 3.01 -7.41 -15.90
CA VAL A 113 2.70 -6.56 -14.76
C VAL A 113 1.56 -5.61 -15.11
N ALA A 114 1.60 -4.95 -16.26
CA ALA A 114 0.54 -4.07 -16.73
C ALA A 114 -0.81 -4.79 -16.89
N ALA A 115 -0.80 -6.01 -17.41
CA ALA A 115 -2.02 -6.83 -17.58
C ALA A 115 -2.65 -7.28 -16.25
N SER A 116 -1.85 -7.33 -15.17
CA SER A 116 -2.34 -7.68 -13.82
C SER A 116 -2.92 -6.48 -13.06
N LEU A 117 -2.77 -5.26 -13.59
CA LEU A 117 -3.32 -4.04 -12.99
C LEU A 117 -4.81 -3.88 -13.31
N CYS A 118 -5.62 -3.78 -12.27
CA CYS A 118 -7.04 -3.46 -12.39
C CYS A 118 -7.26 -1.94 -12.33
N LYS A 119 -8.08 -1.41 -13.25
CA LYS A 119 -8.58 -0.04 -13.14
C LYS A 119 -9.60 0.01 -12.00
N THR A 120 -9.49 0.99 -11.13
CA THR A 120 -10.50 1.28 -10.11
C THR A 120 -11.53 2.28 -10.65
N PHE A 121 -12.57 2.55 -9.87
CA PHE A 121 -13.52 3.62 -10.17
C PHE A 121 -12.97 5.03 -9.87
N ILE A 122 -11.76 5.11 -9.29
CA ILE A 122 -11.06 6.38 -9.02
C ILE A 122 -10.14 6.67 -10.21
N PRO A 123 -10.28 7.84 -10.88
CA PRO A 123 -9.33 8.26 -11.90
C PRO A 123 -7.89 8.28 -11.36
N ASN A 124 -6.92 7.94 -12.19
CA ASN A 124 -5.49 7.86 -11.84
C ASN A 124 -5.10 6.81 -10.80
N LEU A 125 -6.04 5.97 -10.32
CA LEU A 125 -5.76 4.88 -9.39
C LEU A 125 -5.95 3.52 -10.05
N ARG A 126 -4.89 2.71 -10.04
CA ARG A 126 -4.89 1.30 -10.44
C ARG A 126 -4.57 0.43 -9.24
N LEU A 127 -5.09 -0.79 -9.21
CA LEU A 127 -4.84 -1.76 -8.14
C LEU A 127 -4.13 -3.00 -8.70
N LEU A 128 -3.02 -3.39 -8.09
CA LEU A 128 -2.49 -4.74 -8.16
C LEU A 128 -2.99 -5.52 -6.95
N GLY A 129 -3.95 -6.42 -7.16
CA GLY A 129 -4.46 -7.27 -6.09
C GLY A 129 -3.45 -8.32 -5.63
N ALA A 130 -3.73 -8.98 -4.52
CA ALA A 130 -2.89 -10.05 -4.00
C ALA A 130 -2.87 -11.30 -4.91
N GLY A 131 -3.94 -11.54 -5.67
CA GLY A 131 -4.11 -12.73 -6.50
C GLY A 131 -4.56 -13.96 -5.71
N ASP A 132 -4.24 -15.15 -6.19
CA ASP A 132 -4.53 -16.42 -5.51
C ASP A 132 -3.48 -16.72 -4.44
N THR A 133 -3.82 -16.46 -3.21
CA THR A 133 -2.92 -16.59 -2.05
C THR A 133 -2.76 -18.02 -1.54
N THR A 134 -3.43 -19.00 -2.14
CA THR A 134 -3.32 -20.41 -1.74
C THR A 134 -1.97 -21.03 -2.11
N ARG A 135 -1.19 -20.39 -2.98
CA ARG A 135 0.05 -20.92 -3.59
C ARG A 135 1.35 -20.62 -2.84
N GLY A 136 1.34 -20.14 -1.62
CA GLY A 136 2.61 -19.98 -0.88
C GLY A 136 2.76 -18.73 -0.03
N GLY A 137 1.81 -17.81 -0.06
CA GLY A 137 1.78 -16.66 0.87
C GLY A 137 3.10 -15.90 0.95
N ALA A 138 3.55 -15.63 2.16
CA ALA A 138 4.75 -14.85 2.46
C ALA A 138 6.06 -15.38 1.83
N SER A 139 6.17 -16.68 1.57
CA SER A 139 7.38 -17.25 0.97
C SER A 139 7.63 -16.76 -0.46
N LEU A 140 6.58 -16.36 -1.17
CA LEU A 140 6.70 -15.76 -2.50
C LEU A 140 7.45 -14.41 -2.48
N LEU A 141 7.30 -13.63 -1.41
CA LEU A 141 7.97 -12.34 -1.26
C LEU A 141 9.49 -12.45 -1.09
N LEU A 142 10.02 -13.65 -0.78
CA LEU A 142 11.46 -13.91 -0.76
C LEU A 142 12.09 -14.02 -2.17
N SER A 143 11.25 -14.05 -3.20
CA SER A 143 11.72 -14.15 -4.59
C SER A 143 12.44 -12.87 -5.02
N SER A 144 13.57 -13.02 -5.72
CA SER A 144 14.27 -11.90 -6.40
C SER A 144 13.39 -11.16 -7.42
N LYS A 145 12.25 -11.75 -7.82
CA LYS A 145 11.29 -11.16 -8.75
C LYS A 145 10.55 -9.95 -8.13
N LEU A 146 10.47 -9.87 -6.78
CA LEU A 146 9.81 -8.74 -6.11
C LEU A 146 10.43 -7.41 -6.54
N GLU A 147 11.75 -7.30 -6.56
CA GLU A 147 12.47 -6.11 -7.02
C GLU A 147 12.13 -5.77 -8.48
N THR A 148 12.11 -6.78 -9.35
CA THR A 148 11.76 -6.60 -10.77
C THR A 148 10.32 -6.09 -10.92
N ILE A 149 9.36 -6.65 -10.15
CA ILE A 149 7.97 -6.21 -10.16
C ILE A 149 7.85 -4.76 -9.67
N ILE A 150 8.53 -4.40 -8.57
CA ILE A 150 8.53 -3.03 -8.05
C ILE A 150 9.06 -2.04 -9.10
N ASN A 151 10.15 -2.37 -9.78
CA ASN A 151 10.70 -1.53 -10.84
C ASN A 151 9.76 -1.39 -12.04
N CYS A 152 9.08 -2.47 -12.45
CA CYS A 152 8.05 -2.39 -13.50
C CYS A 152 6.87 -1.49 -13.05
N LEU A 153 6.40 -1.62 -11.81
CA LEU A 153 5.31 -0.78 -11.27
C LEU A 153 5.70 0.70 -11.23
N ARG A 154 6.94 1.02 -10.84
CA ARG A 154 7.45 2.40 -10.87
C ARG A 154 7.38 2.99 -12.28
N ASN A 155 7.89 2.26 -13.26
CA ASN A 155 7.87 2.71 -14.65
C ASN A 155 6.44 2.89 -15.16
N LEU A 156 5.54 1.93 -14.90
CA LEU A 156 4.13 2.03 -15.26
C LEU A 156 3.40 3.20 -14.58
N ALA A 157 3.79 3.56 -13.36
CA ALA A 157 3.26 4.76 -12.70
C ALA A 157 3.75 6.05 -13.36
N ALA A 158 4.94 6.05 -13.98
CA ALA A 158 5.51 7.18 -14.69
C ALA A 158 4.95 7.41 -16.09
N GLU A 159 4.47 6.37 -16.76
CA GLU A 159 3.97 6.43 -18.14
C GLU A 159 2.63 7.17 -18.29
N ALA A 160 1.97 7.52 -17.19
CA ALA A 160 0.77 8.34 -17.23
C ALA A 160 1.11 9.78 -17.64
N GLU A 161 0.16 10.49 -18.24
CA GLU A 161 0.29 11.90 -18.66
C GLU A 161 0.61 12.85 -17.49
N THR A 162 0.59 12.33 -16.27
CA THR A 162 0.94 13.04 -15.04
C THR A 162 2.45 13.07 -14.83
N SER A 163 2.99 14.18 -14.37
CA SER A 163 4.43 14.35 -14.14
C SER A 163 4.98 13.54 -12.95
N ARG A 164 4.12 12.86 -12.17
CA ARG A 164 4.51 12.13 -10.96
C ARG A 164 3.80 10.79 -10.86
N GLY A 165 4.57 9.75 -10.50
CA GLY A 165 4.09 8.40 -10.26
C GLY A 165 4.28 7.96 -8.80
N LEU A 166 3.34 7.20 -8.27
CA LEU A 166 3.39 6.68 -6.91
C LEU A 166 2.94 5.22 -6.86
N VAL A 167 3.75 4.38 -6.22
CA VAL A 167 3.37 3.00 -5.90
C VAL A 167 3.26 2.86 -4.38
N ILE A 168 2.08 2.50 -3.89
CA ILE A 168 1.81 2.32 -2.45
C ILE A 168 1.59 0.85 -2.16
N PHE A 169 2.35 0.31 -1.21
CA PHE A 169 2.22 -1.07 -0.76
C PHE A 169 1.42 -1.15 0.55
N HIS A 170 0.47 -2.08 0.56
CA HIS A 170 -0.19 -2.58 1.76
C HIS A 170 0.43 -3.94 2.12
N SER A 171 0.79 -4.16 3.38
CA SER A 171 1.39 -5.40 3.86
C SER A 171 0.71 -5.91 5.12
N PRO A 172 0.90 -7.19 5.50
CA PRO A 172 0.61 -7.63 6.85
C PRO A 172 1.34 -6.77 7.89
N PRO A 173 0.86 -6.74 9.15
CA PRO A 173 1.54 -6.03 10.22
C PRO A 173 2.96 -6.50 10.43
N VAL A 174 3.87 -5.57 10.76
CA VAL A 174 5.31 -5.84 10.90
C VAL A 174 5.59 -7.00 11.86
N LEU A 175 4.90 -7.02 13.01
CA LEU A 175 5.12 -8.06 14.04
C LEU A 175 4.41 -9.39 13.73
N SER A 176 3.67 -9.48 12.62
CA SER A 176 3.00 -10.73 12.19
C SER A 176 3.91 -11.65 11.36
N GLY A 177 5.06 -11.17 10.89
CA GLY A 177 5.98 -11.95 10.07
C GLY A 177 7.06 -11.12 9.39
N ALA A 178 7.68 -11.70 8.36
CA ALA A 178 8.76 -11.04 7.61
C ALA A 178 8.25 -10.19 6.43
N ASP A 179 6.98 -10.29 6.07
CA ASP A 179 6.41 -9.74 4.84
C ASP A 179 6.67 -8.23 4.71
N ALA A 180 6.31 -7.46 5.74
CA ALA A 180 6.54 -6.02 5.76
C ALA A 180 8.03 -5.67 5.65
N SER A 181 8.90 -6.47 6.29
CA SER A 181 10.35 -6.29 6.23
C SER A 181 10.92 -6.53 4.84
N LEU A 182 10.43 -7.55 4.13
CA LEU A 182 10.86 -7.87 2.77
C LEU A 182 10.46 -6.75 1.79
N ILE A 183 9.25 -6.23 1.92
CA ILE A 183 8.76 -5.14 1.08
C ILE A 183 9.51 -3.84 1.43
N SER A 184 9.67 -3.53 2.72
CA SER A 184 10.32 -2.29 3.18
C SER A 184 11.78 -2.17 2.74
N ALA A 185 12.46 -3.30 2.54
CA ALA A 185 13.82 -3.34 2.03
C ALA A 185 13.93 -2.96 0.53
N GLN A 186 12.82 -3.02 -0.21
CA GLN A 186 12.76 -2.82 -1.66
C GLN A 186 12.11 -1.49 -2.07
N VAL A 187 11.38 -0.84 -1.15
CA VAL A 187 10.72 0.45 -1.41
C VAL A 187 11.60 1.62 -0.95
N GLU A 188 11.36 2.79 -1.53
CA GLU A 188 12.14 3.99 -1.21
C GLU A 188 11.82 4.55 0.18
N GLN A 189 10.59 4.40 0.65
CA GLN A 189 10.16 4.97 1.92
C GLN A 189 9.19 4.05 2.65
N THR A 190 9.30 4.04 3.97
CA THR A 190 8.36 3.34 4.84
C THR A 190 7.83 4.32 5.89
N PHE A 191 6.51 4.34 6.07
CA PHE A 191 5.85 5.05 7.17
C PHE A 191 5.22 4.04 8.10
N LEU A 192 5.35 4.28 9.41
CA LEU A 192 4.74 3.43 10.42
C LEU A 192 3.42 4.05 10.88
N THR A 193 2.31 3.37 10.60
CA THR A 193 0.98 3.82 11.03
C THR A 193 0.64 3.23 12.40
N MET A 194 0.16 4.05 13.31
CA MET A 194 -0.18 3.69 14.68
C MET A 194 -1.60 4.14 15.00
N VAL A 195 -2.28 3.42 15.86
CA VAL A 195 -3.64 3.76 16.34
C VAL A 195 -3.56 4.22 17.79
N ALA A 196 -4.06 5.44 18.06
CA ALA A 196 -4.13 6.00 19.40
C ALA A 196 -4.94 5.08 20.32
N GLY A 197 -4.45 4.88 21.53
CA GLY A 197 -5.09 4.00 22.52
C GLY A 197 -5.03 2.50 22.22
N ARG A 198 -4.53 2.06 21.06
CA ARG A 198 -4.44 0.63 20.67
C ARG A 198 -3.00 0.17 20.45
N THR A 199 -2.21 0.95 19.72
CA THR A 199 -0.80 0.62 19.46
C THR A 199 0.06 0.99 20.67
N THR A 200 0.71 0.01 21.28
CA THR A 200 1.56 0.24 22.45
C THR A 200 2.96 0.73 22.06
N ARG A 201 3.62 1.46 22.94
CA ARG A 201 5.02 1.90 22.73
C ARG A 201 5.98 0.72 22.50
N VAL A 202 5.72 -0.42 23.16
CA VAL A 202 6.52 -1.65 22.99
C VAL A 202 6.39 -2.19 21.57
N GLN A 203 5.16 -2.28 21.05
CA GLN A 203 4.91 -2.72 19.68
C GLN A 203 5.56 -1.80 18.65
N VAL A 204 5.48 -0.48 18.85
CA VAL A 204 6.13 0.51 17.96
C VAL A 204 7.63 0.29 17.94
N LYS A 205 8.26 0.16 19.12
CA LYS A 205 9.71 -0.06 19.24
C LYS A 205 10.14 -1.36 18.57
N GLN A 206 9.44 -2.46 18.83
CA GLN A 206 9.74 -3.76 18.21
C GLN A 206 9.60 -3.72 16.68
N ALA A 207 8.53 -3.10 16.17
CA ALA A 207 8.33 -2.94 14.74
C ALA A 207 9.42 -2.07 14.10
N GLN A 208 9.80 -0.97 14.75
CA GLN A 208 10.89 -0.11 14.30
C GLN A 208 12.23 -0.88 14.24
N GLU A 209 12.55 -1.63 15.30
CA GLU A 209 13.77 -2.46 15.33
C GLU A 209 13.77 -3.53 14.22
N GLN A 210 12.62 -4.15 13.96
CA GLN A 210 12.50 -5.14 12.90
C GLN A 210 12.69 -4.52 11.50
N LEU A 211 12.07 -3.37 11.24
CA LEU A 211 12.23 -2.63 10.00
C LEU A 211 13.66 -2.11 9.79
N GLN A 212 14.32 -1.65 10.85
CA GLN A 212 15.72 -1.22 10.80
C GLN A 212 16.66 -2.37 10.45
N ARG A 213 16.42 -3.59 10.96
CA ARG A 213 17.21 -4.79 10.60
C ARG A 213 17.07 -5.16 9.13
N SER A 214 15.96 -4.85 8.49
CA SER A 214 15.76 -5.05 7.05
C SER A 214 16.26 -3.87 6.20
N HIS A 215 16.97 -2.91 6.80
CA HIS A 215 17.45 -1.70 6.14
C HIS A 215 16.33 -0.82 5.56
N ALA A 216 15.12 -0.92 6.11
CA ALA A 216 14.00 -0.07 5.72
C ALA A 216 14.32 1.41 5.93
N LYS A 217 14.04 2.24 4.94
CA LYS A 217 14.11 3.70 5.07
C LYS A 217 12.82 4.18 5.77
N LEU A 218 12.81 4.13 7.10
CA LEU A 218 11.71 4.63 7.90
C LEU A 218 11.78 6.17 7.95
N VAL A 219 10.83 6.82 7.28
CA VAL A 219 10.83 8.28 7.07
C VAL A 219 9.98 9.00 8.11
N GLY A 220 8.93 8.34 8.60
CA GLY A 220 8.02 8.98 9.54
C GLY A 220 6.97 8.02 10.10
N SER A 221 6.07 8.60 10.88
CA SER A 221 4.93 7.88 11.45
C SER A 221 3.63 8.65 11.28
N ILE A 222 2.53 7.91 11.16
CA ILE A 222 1.17 8.43 11.06
C ILE A 222 0.41 7.95 12.29
N LEU A 223 -0.12 8.87 13.08
CA LEU A 223 -0.96 8.54 14.22
C LEU A 223 -2.43 8.69 13.79
N LEU A 224 -3.17 7.62 13.94
CA LEU A 224 -4.61 7.56 13.68
C LEU A 224 -5.34 7.68 15.01
N ASP A 225 -6.32 8.57 15.08
CA ASP A 225 -7.26 8.69 16.19
C ASP A 225 -8.64 8.21 15.68
N VAL A 226 -9.00 6.96 16.02
CA VAL A 226 -10.16 6.22 15.49
C VAL A 226 -11.00 5.61 16.60
#